data_c9fea49c786a5c7448fee2068387eee0
#
_entry.id   c9fea49c786a5c7448fee2068387eee0
#
_cell.length_a   1.000
_cell.length_b   1.000
_cell.length_c   1.000
_cell.angle_alpha   90.00
_cell.angle_beta   90.00
_cell.angle_gamma   90.00
#
_symmetry.space_group_name_H-M   'P 1'
#
loop_
_entity.id
_entity.type
_entity.pdbx_description
1 polymer ?
#
loop_
_entity_poly.entity_id
_entity_poly.type
_entity_poly.pdbx_seq_one_letter_code
_entity_poly.pdbx_strand_id
1 'polypeptide(L)'
;GGASTHCEISGVTDYKMPDDKTCLDTIRNLISKQGHNQKAGFDRVAPKEPKFDGNEILGLFPENSTKPYDTVEILKRLVDDSELLQYKEDYGKTIICAYARIDGWSVGIVANQRMVVKNAAKEMQFGGVIYSDSADKATRFIMNCNQRGIPLVFFQDVTGFMVGTRAEQGGIIKDGAKMVNAVSNSVVPKFTFIVGNSYGAGNYAMCGKAYDPRFIFAYP
;
A
#
# COMPACT_ATOMS: atom_id res chain seq x y z
N GLY A 1 -8.93 -2.09 -37.38
CA GLY A 1 -10.00 -1.80 -36.49
C GLY A 1 -10.85 -0.62 -36.86
N GLY A 2 -10.94 0.33 -36.06
CA GLY A 2 -11.81 1.51 -36.18
C GLY A 2 -12.93 1.48 -35.16
N ALA A 3 -13.54 2.64 -34.88
CA ALA A 3 -14.53 2.81 -33.84
C ALA A 3 -15.73 1.85 -33.96
N SER A 4 -16.23 1.63 -35.20
CA SER A 4 -17.34 0.71 -35.42
C SER A 4 -17.00 -0.71 -35.06
N THR A 5 -15.84 -1.22 -35.43
CA THR A 5 -15.41 -2.58 -35.06
C THR A 5 -15.34 -2.76 -33.57
N HIS A 6 -14.80 -1.78 -32.85
CA HIS A 6 -14.63 -1.88 -31.40
C HIS A 6 -15.93 -1.65 -30.62
N CYS A 7 -16.87 -0.88 -31.15
CA CYS A 7 -18.15 -0.66 -30.50
C CYS A 7 -19.19 -1.76 -30.82
N GLU A 8 -19.21 -2.25 -32.08
CA GLU A 8 -20.28 -3.10 -32.59
C GLU A 8 -19.92 -4.60 -32.58
N ILE A 9 -18.64 -4.92 -32.74
CA ILE A 9 -18.18 -6.32 -32.90
C ILE A 9 -17.41 -6.81 -31.69
N SER A 10 -16.34 -6.11 -31.27
CA SER A 10 -15.51 -6.57 -30.15
C SER A 10 -16.02 -6.10 -28.78
N GLY A 11 -16.87 -5.07 -28.73
CA GLY A 11 -17.39 -4.53 -27.49
C GLY A 11 -16.33 -3.89 -26.56
N VAL A 12 -15.16 -3.52 -27.11
CA VAL A 12 -14.07 -2.91 -26.34
C VAL A 12 -14.37 -1.47 -25.95
N THR A 13 -15.16 -0.77 -26.79
CA THR A 13 -15.61 0.60 -26.53
C THR A 13 -17.11 0.63 -26.30
N ASP A 14 -17.56 1.42 -25.31
CA ASP A 14 -18.96 1.49 -24.90
C ASP A 14 -19.77 2.41 -25.80
N TYR A 15 -19.13 3.44 -26.38
CA TYR A 15 -19.79 4.47 -27.17
C TYR A 15 -18.98 4.81 -28.42
N LYS A 16 -19.71 5.13 -29.51
CA LYS A 16 -19.15 5.64 -30.74
C LYS A 16 -19.82 6.98 -31.09
N MET A 17 -19.02 8.02 -31.27
CA MET A 17 -19.50 9.36 -31.58
C MET A 17 -19.10 9.76 -33.00
N PRO A 18 -19.92 10.59 -33.66
CA PRO A 18 -19.63 11.02 -35.04
C PRO A 18 -18.47 12.01 -35.15
N ASP A 19 -18.23 12.78 -34.08
CA ASP A 19 -17.21 13.82 -34.02
C ASP A 19 -16.73 14.09 -32.60
N ASP A 20 -15.63 14.84 -32.46
CA ASP A 20 -14.99 15.16 -31.20
C ASP A 20 -15.89 15.99 -30.26
N LYS A 21 -16.67 16.91 -30.85
CA LYS A 21 -17.59 17.74 -30.04
C LYS A 21 -18.64 16.86 -29.36
N THR A 22 -19.29 16.00 -30.13
CA THR A 22 -20.29 15.06 -29.59
C THR A 22 -19.68 14.10 -28.57
N CYS A 23 -18.43 13.66 -28.79
CA CYS A 23 -17.71 12.82 -27.83
C CYS A 23 -17.52 13.55 -26.49
N LEU A 24 -17.02 14.78 -26.51
CA LEU A 24 -16.82 15.59 -25.30
C LEU A 24 -18.15 15.90 -24.58
N ASP A 25 -19.21 16.20 -25.32
CA ASP A 25 -20.53 16.45 -24.73
C ASP A 25 -21.11 15.18 -24.10
N THR A 26 -20.89 14.02 -24.71
CA THR A 26 -21.27 12.73 -24.14
C THR A 26 -20.50 12.42 -22.87
N ILE A 27 -19.18 12.67 -22.82
CA ILE A 27 -18.37 12.52 -21.59
C ILE A 27 -18.93 13.41 -20.48
N ARG A 28 -19.21 14.68 -20.75
CA ARG A 28 -19.83 15.60 -19.78
C ARG A 28 -21.16 15.07 -19.25
N ASN A 29 -21.99 14.56 -20.14
CA ASN A 29 -23.30 13.99 -19.79
C ASN A 29 -23.15 12.73 -18.93
N LEU A 30 -22.22 11.82 -19.24
CA LEU A 30 -21.92 10.65 -18.44
C LEU A 30 -21.45 11.04 -17.02
N ILE A 31 -20.50 11.98 -16.93
CA ILE A 31 -20.00 12.47 -15.63
C ILE A 31 -21.13 13.10 -14.82
N SER A 32 -22.03 13.90 -15.45
CA SER A 32 -23.16 14.51 -14.76
C SER A 32 -24.16 13.50 -14.19
N LYS A 33 -24.25 12.32 -14.79
CA LYS A 33 -25.16 11.25 -14.35
C LYS A 33 -24.56 10.30 -13.32
N GLN A 34 -23.23 10.22 -13.24
CA GLN A 34 -22.56 9.41 -12.23
C GLN A 34 -22.61 10.05 -10.83
N GLY A 35 -22.98 11.32 -10.74
CA GLY A 35 -23.03 12.07 -9.48
C GLY A 35 -21.63 12.46 -8.98
N HIS A 36 -21.61 13.17 -7.88
CA HIS A 36 -20.36 13.49 -7.17
C HIS A 36 -20.12 12.44 -6.09
N ASN A 37 -18.99 11.77 -6.15
CA ASN A 37 -18.50 11.05 -4.97
C ASN A 37 -18.38 12.07 -3.83
N GLN A 38 -18.93 11.73 -2.67
CA GLN A 38 -18.70 12.53 -1.47
C GLN A 38 -17.19 12.73 -1.33
N LYS A 39 -16.76 13.97 -1.16
CA LYS A 39 -15.36 14.24 -0.79
C LYS A 39 -15.06 13.40 0.44
N ALA A 40 -14.07 12.53 0.36
CA ALA A 40 -13.64 11.77 1.52
C ALA A 40 -13.29 12.81 2.61
N GLY A 41 -14.08 12.84 3.67
CA GLY A 41 -13.79 13.65 4.83
C GLY A 41 -12.62 13.02 5.55
N PHE A 42 -11.40 13.51 5.30
CA PHE A 42 -10.23 13.04 6.03
C PHE A 42 -10.24 13.65 7.42
N ASP A 43 -10.14 12.80 8.42
CA ASP A 43 -10.09 13.20 9.82
C ASP A 43 -8.73 13.81 10.14
N ARG A 44 -8.73 15.09 10.58
CA ARG A 44 -7.56 15.82 11.04
C ARG A 44 -7.83 16.45 12.39
N VAL A 45 -6.92 16.26 13.33
CA VAL A 45 -6.88 16.89 14.64
C VAL A 45 -5.67 17.85 14.71
N ALA A 46 -5.50 18.55 15.82
CA ALA A 46 -4.28 19.32 16.05
C ALA A 46 -3.06 18.39 16.02
N PRO A 47 -2.03 18.71 15.20
CA PRO A 47 -0.85 17.85 15.09
C PRO A 47 -0.05 17.85 16.40
N LYS A 48 0.66 16.76 16.63
CA LYS A 48 1.60 16.61 17.72
C LYS A 48 2.97 16.22 17.18
N GLU A 49 4.01 16.80 17.74
CA GLU A 49 5.38 16.40 17.40
C GLU A 49 5.66 14.95 17.83
N PRO A 50 6.45 14.20 17.04
CA PRO A 50 6.99 12.93 17.51
C PRO A 50 7.80 13.09 18.80
N LYS A 51 7.78 12.11 19.67
CA LYS A 51 8.59 12.11 20.91
C LYS A 51 10.08 11.88 20.65
N PHE A 52 10.41 11.29 19.51
CA PHE A 52 11.78 11.02 19.08
C PHE A 52 12.18 11.99 17.97
N ASP A 53 13.44 12.43 17.98
CA ASP A 53 13.96 13.35 16.97
C ASP A 53 13.98 12.66 15.57
N GLY A 54 13.34 13.27 14.60
CA GLY A 54 13.33 12.80 13.21
C GLY A 54 14.72 12.69 12.57
N ASN A 55 15.69 13.50 13.02
CA ASN A 55 17.07 13.42 12.52
C ASN A 55 17.76 12.09 12.88
N GLU A 56 17.32 11.40 13.92
CA GLU A 56 17.85 10.09 14.29
C GLU A 56 17.60 9.02 13.21
N ILE A 57 16.62 9.23 12.31
CA ILE A 57 16.32 8.31 11.21
C ILE A 57 17.57 8.00 10.39
N LEU A 58 18.42 8.98 10.15
CA LEU A 58 19.66 8.79 9.40
C LEU A 58 20.60 7.78 10.05
N GLY A 59 20.58 7.66 11.38
CA GLY A 59 21.38 6.68 12.13
C GLY A 59 20.71 5.30 12.28
N LEU A 60 19.42 5.19 11.97
CA LEU A 60 18.69 3.92 12.07
C LEU A 60 18.83 3.07 10.81
N PHE A 61 19.03 3.69 9.66
CA PHE A 61 19.31 2.96 8.44
C PHE A 61 20.80 2.51 8.45
N PRO A 62 21.07 1.21 8.33
CA PRO A 62 22.43 0.74 8.27
C PRO A 62 23.10 1.13 6.95
N GLU A 63 24.37 1.51 6.98
CA GLU A 63 25.16 1.77 5.76
C GLU A 63 25.16 0.56 4.80
N ASN A 64 25.14 -0.64 5.36
CA ASN A 64 25.01 -1.88 4.60
C ASN A 64 23.55 -2.28 4.51
N SER A 65 22.95 -2.16 3.32
CA SER A 65 21.54 -2.48 3.03
C SER A 65 21.15 -3.93 3.32
N THR A 66 22.11 -4.83 3.54
CA THR A 66 21.83 -6.23 3.91
C THR A 66 21.60 -6.42 5.41
N LYS A 67 21.99 -5.43 6.24
CA LYS A 67 21.76 -5.51 7.68
C LYS A 67 20.29 -5.24 8.02
N PRO A 68 19.73 -6.02 8.94
CA PRO A 68 18.37 -5.78 9.40
C PRO A 68 18.30 -4.52 10.27
N TYR A 69 17.14 -3.85 10.22
CA TYR A 69 16.78 -2.75 11.11
C TYR A 69 15.31 -2.86 11.51
N ASP A 70 14.95 -2.22 12.61
CA ASP A 70 13.56 -2.20 13.06
C ASP A 70 12.81 -1.03 12.43
N THR A 71 11.92 -1.35 11.50
CA THR A 71 11.08 -0.35 10.82
C THR A 71 10.15 0.38 11.77
N VAL A 72 9.73 -0.23 12.90
CA VAL A 72 8.89 0.43 13.91
C VAL A 72 9.60 1.64 14.50
N GLU A 73 10.92 1.55 14.71
CA GLU A 73 11.69 2.68 15.25
C GLU A 73 11.77 3.86 14.28
N ILE A 74 11.79 3.58 12.97
CA ILE A 74 11.69 4.65 11.95
C ILE A 74 10.32 5.29 11.99
N LEU A 75 9.26 4.48 12.00
CA LEU A 75 7.88 4.97 12.00
C LEU A 75 7.57 5.84 13.23
N LYS A 76 8.09 5.49 14.40
CA LYS A 76 7.92 6.27 15.63
C LYS A 76 8.50 7.70 15.53
N ARG A 77 9.44 7.94 14.64
CA ARG A 77 10.03 9.28 14.40
C ARG A 77 9.30 10.11 13.35
N LEU A 78 8.28 9.51 12.72
CA LEU A 78 7.50 10.13 11.64
C LEU A 78 6.06 10.43 12.05
N VAL A 79 5.54 9.72 13.05
CA VAL A 79 4.12 9.82 13.44
C VAL A 79 3.93 10.68 14.68
N ASP A 80 2.79 11.33 14.75
CA ASP A 80 2.40 12.17 15.87
C ASP A 80 2.50 11.42 17.20
N ASP A 81 3.07 12.09 18.22
CA ASP A 81 3.23 11.52 19.58
C ASP A 81 4.00 10.18 19.60
N SER A 82 4.66 9.81 18.50
CA SER A 82 5.32 8.50 18.28
C SER A 82 4.39 7.30 18.52
N GLU A 83 3.09 7.50 18.36
CA GLU A 83 2.07 6.52 18.68
C GLU A 83 1.67 5.71 17.43
N LEU A 84 1.88 4.40 17.50
CA LEU A 84 1.48 3.42 16.50
C LEU A 84 0.51 2.42 17.11
N LEU A 85 -0.73 2.41 16.64
CA LEU A 85 -1.67 1.36 16.98
C LEU A 85 -1.52 0.21 15.99
N GLN A 86 -0.65 -0.73 16.33
CA GLN A 86 -0.36 -1.86 15.46
C GLN A 86 -1.56 -2.81 15.33
N TYR A 87 -1.89 -3.13 14.09
CA TYR A 87 -2.94 -4.09 13.74
C TYR A 87 -2.33 -5.49 13.63
N LYS A 88 -2.87 -6.46 14.37
CA LYS A 88 -2.39 -7.86 14.41
C LYS A 88 -0.86 -7.94 14.62
N GLU A 89 -0.35 -7.29 15.64
CA GLU A 89 1.08 -7.19 15.94
C GLU A 89 1.76 -8.56 15.99
N ASP A 90 1.10 -9.56 16.57
CA ASP A 90 1.64 -10.91 16.73
C ASP A 90 1.51 -11.82 15.51
N TYR A 91 0.82 -11.38 14.47
CA TYR A 91 0.58 -12.14 13.24
C TYR A 91 1.19 -11.45 12.03
N GLY A 92 1.78 -12.22 11.09
CA GLY A 92 2.34 -11.69 9.85
C GLY A 92 3.39 -10.60 10.06
N LYS A 93 4.35 -10.85 10.93
CA LYS A 93 5.29 -9.86 11.50
C LYS A 93 6.24 -9.24 10.48
N THR A 94 6.39 -9.79 9.27
CA THR A 94 7.23 -9.22 8.22
C THR A 94 6.59 -8.02 7.53
N ILE A 95 5.31 -7.74 7.80
CA ILE A 95 4.64 -6.48 7.43
C ILE A 95 4.05 -5.86 8.69
N ILE A 96 4.35 -4.59 8.89
CA ILE A 96 3.75 -3.73 9.91
C ILE A 96 2.51 -3.08 9.30
N CYS A 97 1.38 -3.24 9.98
CA CYS A 97 0.16 -2.52 9.69
C CYS A 97 -0.22 -1.73 10.93
N ALA A 98 -0.38 -0.42 10.84
CA ALA A 98 -0.70 0.40 11.99
C ALA A 98 -1.62 1.56 11.64
N TYR A 99 -2.53 1.91 12.54
CA TYR A 99 -3.20 3.20 12.52
C TYR A 99 -2.32 4.20 13.25
N ALA A 100 -2.19 5.40 12.68
CA ALA A 100 -1.38 6.47 13.23
C ALA A 100 -1.93 7.83 12.82
N ARG A 101 -1.29 8.90 13.28
CA ARG A 101 -1.47 10.25 12.75
C ARG A 101 -0.15 10.79 12.24
N ILE A 102 -0.21 11.55 11.16
CA ILE A 102 0.91 12.32 10.61
C ILE A 102 0.41 13.74 10.38
N ASP A 103 0.99 14.71 11.05
CA ASP A 103 0.54 16.10 11.06
C ASP A 103 -0.96 16.23 11.37
N GLY A 104 -1.42 15.46 12.33
CA GLY A 104 -2.81 15.36 12.75
C GLY A 104 -3.73 14.54 11.85
N TRP A 105 -3.30 14.18 10.63
CA TRP A 105 -4.09 13.38 9.69
C TRP A 105 -4.13 11.91 10.09
N SER A 106 -5.32 11.34 10.16
CA SER A 106 -5.47 9.90 10.37
C SER A 106 -4.98 9.14 9.13
N VAL A 107 -4.08 8.18 9.34
CA VAL A 107 -3.48 7.37 8.27
C VAL A 107 -3.39 5.90 8.66
N GLY A 108 -3.46 5.03 7.64
CA GLY A 108 -3.10 3.62 7.76
C GLY A 108 -1.71 3.40 7.18
N ILE A 109 -0.80 2.88 7.97
CA ILE A 109 0.59 2.59 7.56
C ILE A 109 0.71 1.12 7.22
N VAL A 110 1.31 0.82 6.06
CA VAL A 110 1.71 -0.52 5.63
C VAL A 110 3.21 -0.48 5.32
N ALA A 111 4.02 -1.15 6.12
CA ALA A 111 5.48 -1.08 6.01
C ALA A 111 6.11 -2.46 6.06
N ASN A 112 7.19 -2.68 5.30
CA ASN A 112 7.98 -3.89 5.43
C ASN A 112 8.83 -3.82 6.70
N GLN A 113 8.74 -4.86 7.54
CA GLN A 113 9.69 -5.04 8.65
C GLN A 113 10.98 -5.65 8.12
N ARG A 114 12.13 -5.09 8.53
CA ARG A 114 13.45 -5.59 8.10
C ARG A 114 14.13 -6.51 9.11
N MET A 115 13.62 -6.58 10.33
CA MET A 115 14.07 -7.55 11.31
C MET A 115 13.70 -8.97 10.90
N VAL A 116 14.55 -9.93 11.28
CA VAL A 116 14.18 -11.35 11.27
C VAL A 116 13.22 -11.60 12.40
N VAL A 117 12.06 -12.17 12.10
CA VAL A 117 10.99 -12.42 13.06
C VAL A 117 10.65 -13.91 13.14
N LYS A 118 9.86 -14.31 14.12
CA LYS A 118 9.33 -15.68 14.22
C LYS A 118 7.81 -15.67 14.09
N ASN A 119 7.29 -16.60 13.30
CA ASN A 119 5.86 -16.84 13.20
C ASN A 119 5.32 -17.62 14.43
N ALA A 120 4.01 -17.89 14.46
CA ALA A 120 3.38 -18.64 15.53
C ALA A 120 3.94 -20.07 15.71
N ALA A 121 4.44 -20.68 14.62
CA ALA A 121 5.10 -21.99 14.64
C ALA A 121 6.59 -21.90 15.07
N LYS A 122 7.06 -20.72 15.51
CA LYS A 122 8.47 -20.42 15.86
C LYS A 122 9.46 -20.53 14.70
N GLU A 123 8.96 -20.56 13.48
CA GLU A 123 9.81 -20.57 12.28
C GLU A 123 10.31 -19.16 11.98
N MET A 124 11.57 -19.08 11.55
CA MET A 124 12.18 -17.81 11.19
C MET A 124 11.63 -17.30 9.86
N GLN A 125 11.27 -16.03 9.84
CA GLN A 125 10.86 -15.29 8.64
C GLN A 125 11.81 -14.10 8.44
N PHE A 126 12.30 -13.96 7.22
CA PHE A 126 13.26 -12.90 6.87
C PHE A 126 12.54 -11.57 6.64
N GLY A 127 13.13 -10.49 7.13
CA GLY A 127 12.65 -9.13 6.88
C GLY A 127 12.67 -8.76 5.40
N GLY A 128 11.73 -7.93 4.99
CA GLY A 128 11.55 -7.53 3.59
C GLY A 128 10.91 -8.58 2.69
N VAL A 129 10.63 -9.79 3.19
CA VAL A 129 9.96 -10.86 2.46
C VAL A 129 8.48 -10.90 2.87
N ILE A 130 7.59 -11.04 1.90
CA ILE A 130 6.15 -11.18 2.13
C ILE A 130 5.82 -12.68 2.20
N TYR A 131 5.25 -13.10 3.32
CA TYR A 131 4.75 -14.44 3.57
C TYR A 131 3.22 -14.46 3.49
N SER A 132 2.60 -15.64 3.44
CA SER A 132 1.14 -15.79 3.39
C SER A 132 0.44 -15.07 4.55
N ASP A 133 0.96 -15.21 5.77
CA ASP A 133 0.42 -14.56 6.96
C ASP A 133 0.51 -13.03 6.89
N SER A 134 1.64 -12.49 6.43
CA SER A 134 1.82 -11.05 6.29
C SER A 134 1.01 -10.47 5.12
N ALA A 135 0.87 -11.19 4.01
CA ALA A 135 0.00 -10.82 2.90
C ALA A 135 -1.48 -10.77 3.33
N ASP A 136 -1.93 -11.75 4.10
CA ASP A 136 -3.30 -11.83 4.60
C ASP A 136 -3.60 -10.69 5.60
N LYS A 137 -2.67 -10.41 6.52
CA LYS A 137 -2.74 -9.27 7.43
C LYS A 137 -2.87 -7.94 6.68
N ALA A 138 -1.98 -7.69 5.73
CA ALA A 138 -1.96 -6.46 4.96
C ALA A 138 -3.23 -6.31 4.11
N THR A 139 -3.68 -7.38 3.46
CA THR A 139 -4.96 -7.41 2.73
C THR A 139 -6.10 -6.90 3.58
N ARG A 140 -6.29 -7.49 4.75
CA ARG A 140 -7.39 -7.14 5.64
C ARG A 140 -7.28 -5.71 6.15
N PHE A 141 -6.08 -5.27 6.48
CA PHE A 141 -5.82 -3.90 6.95
C PHE A 141 -6.13 -2.86 5.86
N ILE A 142 -5.64 -3.08 4.63
CA ILE A 142 -5.91 -2.19 3.49
C ILE A 142 -7.41 -2.09 3.22
N MET A 143 -8.13 -3.22 3.24
CA MET A 143 -9.59 -3.24 3.09
C MET A 143 -10.29 -2.45 4.21
N ASN A 144 -9.85 -2.59 5.45
CA ASN A 144 -10.40 -1.83 6.58
C ASN A 144 -10.18 -0.33 6.42
N CYS A 145 -8.98 0.09 6.03
CA CYS A 145 -8.68 1.50 5.76
C CYS A 145 -9.53 2.03 4.61
N ASN A 146 -9.64 1.26 3.53
CA ASN A 146 -10.47 1.63 2.39
C ASN A 146 -11.94 1.81 2.76
N GLN A 147 -12.51 0.87 3.52
CA GLN A 147 -13.90 0.93 3.97
C GLN A 147 -14.18 2.14 4.88
N ARG A 148 -13.19 2.57 5.66
CA ARG A 148 -13.31 3.71 6.58
C ARG A 148 -12.85 5.04 5.98
N GLY A 149 -12.40 5.06 4.74
CA GLY A 149 -11.90 6.27 4.10
C GLY A 149 -10.57 6.77 4.66
N ILE A 150 -9.74 5.90 5.25
CA ILE A 150 -8.44 6.26 5.85
C ILE A 150 -7.36 6.19 4.76
N PRO A 151 -6.65 7.30 4.47
CA PRO A 151 -5.52 7.32 3.55
C PRO A 151 -4.44 6.30 3.94
N LEU A 152 -3.78 5.72 2.94
CA LEU A 152 -2.74 4.71 3.13
C LEU A 152 -1.36 5.26 2.83
N VAL A 153 -0.41 4.96 3.70
CA VAL A 153 1.01 5.29 3.53
C VAL A 153 1.82 3.99 3.51
N PHE A 154 2.50 3.74 2.41
CA PHE A 154 3.32 2.56 2.20
C PHE A 154 4.79 2.89 2.37
N PHE A 155 5.51 2.09 3.15
CA PHE A 155 6.97 2.13 3.26
C PHE A 155 7.53 0.83 2.69
N GLN A 156 8.20 0.93 1.54
CA GLN A 156 8.74 -0.21 0.82
C GLN A 156 10.23 -0.41 1.14
N ASP A 157 10.53 -1.55 1.70
CA ASP A 157 11.84 -2.20 1.65
C ASP A 157 11.60 -3.71 1.47
N VAL A 158 11.13 -4.05 0.26
CA VAL A 158 10.62 -5.38 -0.09
C VAL A 158 11.51 -6.08 -1.10
N THR A 159 11.92 -7.30 -0.78
CA THR A 159 12.69 -8.17 -1.67
C THR A 159 11.82 -9.06 -2.54
N GLY A 160 10.56 -9.28 -2.15
CA GLY A 160 9.59 -10.08 -2.90
C GLY A 160 8.69 -10.91 -1.99
N PHE A 161 7.92 -11.79 -2.61
CA PHE A 161 7.17 -12.82 -1.90
C PHE A 161 8.07 -14.03 -1.61
N MET A 162 7.75 -14.76 -0.56
CA MET A 162 8.43 -16.02 -0.29
C MET A 162 8.20 -17.01 -1.44
N VAL A 163 9.26 -17.69 -1.85
CA VAL A 163 9.26 -18.66 -2.95
C VAL A 163 9.58 -20.06 -2.46
N GLY A 164 9.35 -21.03 -3.30
CA GLY A 164 9.67 -22.43 -3.08
C GLY A 164 8.44 -23.29 -2.78
N THR A 165 8.60 -24.58 -2.96
CA THR A 165 7.52 -25.58 -2.95
C THR A 165 6.60 -25.45 -1.73
N ARG A 166 7.17 -25.26 -0.55
CA ARG A 166 6.39 -25.14 0.69
C ARG A 166 5.51 -23.89 0.69
N ALA A 167 6.04 -22.74 0.27
CA ALA A 167 5.29 -21.49 0.20
C ALA A 167 4.18 -21.55 -0.86
N GLU A 168 4.49 -22.12 -2.02
CA GLU A 168 3.56 -22.26 -3.14
C GLU A 168 2.42 -23.22 -2.81
N GLN A 169 2.73 -24.38 -2.25
CA GLN A 169 1.72 -25.34 -1.75
C GLN A 169 0.92 -24.77 -0.57
N GLY A 170 1.54 -23.90 0.25
CA GLY A 170 0.88 -23.19 1.34
C GLY A 170 -0.07 -22.09 0.89
N GLY A 171 -0.07 -21.72 -0.40
CA GLY A 171 -1.02 -20.76 -0.98
C GLY A 171 -0.51 -19.33 -1.10
N ILE A 172 0.81 -19.10 -1.07
CA ILE A 172 1.41 -17.73 -1.16
C ILE A 172 0.92 -16.97 -2.41
N ILE A 173 0.74 -17.63 -3.55
CA ILE A 173 0.26 -17.02 -4.79
C ILE A 173 -1.16 -16.47 -4.58
N LYS A 174 -2.03 -17.24 -3.96
CA LYS A 174 -3.42 -16.86 -3.67
C LYS A 174 -3.46 -15.72 -2.64
N ASP A 175 -2.66 -15.80 -1.58
CA ASP A 175 -2.64 -14.79 -0.53
C ASP A 175 -2.00 -13.49 -1.02
N GLY A 176 -0.94 -13.59 -1.82
CA GLY A 176 -0.34 -12.45 -2.51
C GLY A 176 -1.30 -11.77 -3.47
N ALA A 177 -2.06 -12.56 -4.24
CA ALA A 177 -3.08 -12.02 -5.14
C ALA A 177 -4.18 -11.24 -4.41
N LYS A 178 -4.59 -11.67 -3.20
CA LYS A 178 -5.53 -10.92 -2.36
C LYS A 178 -4.96 -9.55 -1.96
N MET A 179 -3.67 -9.50 -1.58
CA MET A 179 -3.02 -8.23 -1.20
C MET A 179 -2.95 -7.27 -2.39
N VAL A 180 -2.52 -7.76 -3.55
CA VAL A 180 -2.49 -7.00 -4.80
C VAL A 180 -3.89 -6.49 -5.17
N ASN A 181 -4.92 -7.34 -5.05
CA ASN A 181 -6.31 -6.98 -5.27
C ASN A 181 -6.78 -5.88 -4.32
N ALA A 182 -6.46 -5.98 -3.03
CA ALA A 182 -6.83 -4.96 -2.04
C ALA A 182 -6.20 -3.60 -2.35
N VAL A 183 -4.94 -3.56 -2.78
CA VAL A 183 -4.25 -2.32 -3.17
C VAL A 183 -4.86 -1.74 -4.45
N SER A 184 -5.10 -2.56 -5.47
CA SER A 184 -5.61 -2.11 -6.77
C SER A 184 -7.04 -1.57 -6.71
N ASN A 185 -7.88 -2.14 -5.84
CA ASN A 185 -9.26 -1.71 -5.64
C ASN A 185 -9.42 -0.64 -4.55
N SER A 186 -8.34 -0.23 -3.90
CA SER A 186 -8.40 0.82 -2.89
C SER A 186 -8.65 2.18 -3.53
N VAL A 187 -9.70 2.88 -3.06
CA VAL A 187 -10.11 4.21 -3.53
C VAL A 187 -9.61 5.35 -2.64
N VAL A 188 -9.01 5.05 -1.50
CA VAL A 188 -8.40 6.07 -0.64
C VAL A 188 -7.08 6.59 -1.24
N PRO A 189 -6.66 7.82 -0.91
CA PRO A 189 -5.34 8.30 -1.30
C PRO A 189 -4.24 7.36 -0.78
N LYS A 190 -3.27 7.08 -1.65
CA LYS A 190 -2.11 6.25 -1.35
C LYS A 190 -0.84 7.05 -1.58
N PHE A 191 0.11 6.94 -0.66
CA PHE A 191 1.44 7.53 -0.74
C PHE A 191 2.46 6.41 -0.56
N THR A 192 3.50 6.37 -1.38
CA THR A 192 4.50 5.32 -1.33
C THR A 192 5.89 5.91 -1.14
N PHE A 193 6.59 5.43 -0.13
CA PHE A 193 7.98 5.75 0.17
C PHE A 193 8.83 4.49 -0.04
N ILE A 194 9.71 4.53 -1.04
CA ILE A 194 10.70 3.48 -1.27
C ILE A 194 11.92 3.84 -0.43
N VAL A 195 12.11 3.13 0.66
CA VAL A 195 13.16 3.38 1.65
C VAL A 195 14.29 2.37 1.59
N GLY A 196 14.21 1.45 0.63
CA GLY A 196 15.20 0.41 0.41
C GLY A 196 14.85 -0.39 -0.84
N ASN A 197 14.82 -1.71 -0.73
CA ASN A 197 14.51 -2.59 -1.86
C ASN A 197 13.06 -2.46 -2.33
N SER A 198 12.85 -2.62 -3.64
CA SER A 198 11.52 -2.58 -4.25
C SER A 198 11.51 -3.45 -5.51
N TYR A 199 11.39 -4.77 -5.35
CA TYR A 199 11.56 -5.72 -6.44
C TYR A 199 10.26 -6.46 -6.81
N GLY A 200 10.09 -6.69 -8.12
CA GLY A 200 9.14 -7.60 -8.71
C GLY A 200 7.71 -7.47 -8.19
N ALA A 201 7.08 -8.59 -7.87
CA ALA A 201 5.72 -8.64 -7.34
C ALA A 201 5.57 -7.96 -5.96
N GLY A 202 6.66 -7.84 -5.19
CA GLY A 202 6.65 -7.11 -3.93
C GLY A 202 6.37 -5.61 -4.12
N ASN A 203 6.92 -5.01 -5.17
CA ASN A 203 6.61 -3.62 -5.54
C ASN A 203 5.11 -3.44 -5.80
N TYR A 204 4.47 -4.36 -6.53
CA TYR A 204 3.02 -4.32 -6.76
C TYR A 204 2.24 -4.40 -5.45
N ALA A 205 2.54 -5.39 -4.61
CA ALA A 205 1.84 -5.59 -3.34
C ALA A 205 1.95 -4.39 -2.39
N MET A 206 3.07 -3.69 -2.43
CA MET A 206 3.36 -2.51 -1.59
C MET A 206 3.02 -1.19 -2.29
N CYS A 207 2.06 -1.18 -3.19
CA CYS A 207 1.57 0.01 -3.89
C CYS A 207 2.63 0.72 -4.74
N GLY A 208 3.29 -0.01 -5.63
CA GLY A 208 4.20 0.55 -6.61
C GLY A 208 3.49 1.38 -7.70
N LYS A 209 4.25 1.85 -8.69
CA LYS A 209 3.77 2.76 -9.74
C LYS A 209 2.55 2.24 -10.51
N ALA A 210 2.41 0.93 -10.65
CA ALA A 210 1.29 0.32 -11.37
C ALA A 210 -0.09 0.67 -10.77
N TYR A 211 -0.15 1.00 -9.47
CA TYR A 211 -1.40 1.36 -8.78
C TYR A 211 -1.58 2.86 -8.55
N ASP A 212 -0.78 3.62 -9.25
CA ASP A 212 -0.84 5.08 -9.35
C ASP A 212 -1.11 5.79 -8.02
N PRO A 213 -0.22 5.59 -7.02
CA PRO A 213 -0.33 6.35 -5.78
C PRO A 213 -0.20 7.85 -6.06
N ARG A 214 -0.75 8.69 -5.20
CA ARG A 214 -0.68 10.15 -5.36
C ARG A 214 0.75 10.64 -5.51
N PHE A 215 1.65 10.08 -4.72
CA PHE A 215 3.07 10.35 -4.80
C PHE A 215 3.86 9.07 -4.52
N ILE A 216 4.99 8.95 -5.22
CA ILE A 216 6.03 7.97 -4.92
C ILE A 216 7.31 8.75 -4.67
N PHE A 217 7.90 8.52 -3.52
CA PHE A 217 9.20 9.06 -3.13
C PHE A 217 10.19 7.90 -3.00
N ALA A 218 11.40 8.09 -3.48
CA ALA A 218 12.50 7.14 -3.29
C ALA A 218 13.58 7.81 -2.45
N TYR A 219 14.03 7.13 -1.44
CA TYR A 219 15.20 7.50 -0.66
C TYR A 219 16.43 6.88 -1.31
N PRO A 220 17.53 7.65 -1.50
CA PRO A 220 18.73 7.17 -2.17
C PRO A 220 19.50 6.10 -1.35
#